data_cd87d69cf2e1755c528eefa5ffbf7c30
#
_entry.id   cd87d69cf2e1755c528eefa5ffbf7c30
#
_cell.length_a   1.000
_cell.length_b   1.000
_cell.length_c   1.000
_cell.angle_alpha   90.00
_cell.angle_beta   90.00
_cell.angle_gamma   90.00
#
_symmetry.space_group_name_H-M   'P 1'
#
loop_
_entity.id
_entity.type
_entity.pdbx_description
1 polymer ?
#
loop_
_entity_poly.entity_id
_entity_poly.type
_entity_poly.pdbx_seq_one_letter_code
_entity_poly.pdbx_strand_id
1 'polypeptide(L)'
;MKPVNNHKYLVSSEKDQTWGITVDTVGSESVAAGYETYPPRVGHPSGFYFDVGKGRVLESYQLLYITSGRGSFYGPDRKRIGIGAGDMVLLRPNRWHSYMPDRETGWHEYWIGFRGPNIDARFRNDFFDDSREVFRVGVREEITALYDKAIEVAEDAEIGR
;
A
#
# COMPACT_ATOMS: atom_id res chain seq x y z
N MET A 1 9.81 -17.82 11.75
CA MET A 1 10.68 -16.97 10.91
C MET A 1 10.33 -15.52 11.18
N LYS A 2 11.30 -14.68 11.52
CA LYS A 2 11.02 -13.24 11.69
C LYS A 2 10.58 -12.70 10.32
N PRO A 3 9.45 -11.99 10.23
CA PRO A 3 9.06 -11.36 8.97
C PRO A 3 10.15 -10.37 8.55
N VAL A 4 10.64 -10.54 7.35
CA VAL A 4 11.63 -9.63 6.76
C VAL A 4 10.87 -8.46 6.16
N ASN A 5 11.17 -7.26 6.62
CA ASN A 5 10.68 -6.05 5.97
C ASN A 5 11.38 -5.91 4.63
N ASN A 6 10.60 -5.90 3.57
CA ASN A 6 11.11 -5.81 2.21
C ASN A 6 10.25 -4.85 1.38
N HIS A 7 10.88 -3.81 0.85
CA HIS A 7 10.19 -2.82 0.03
C HIS A 7 11.11 -2.25 -1.02
N LYS A 8 10.53 -1.88 -2.15
CA LYS A 8 11.21 -1.32 -3.30
C LYS A 8 10.48 -0.08 -3.81
N TYR A 9 11.29 0.90 -4.20
CA TYR A 9 10.83 2.12 -4.87
C TYR A 9 11.41 2.13 -6.26
N LEU A 10 10.54 2.18 -7.27
CA LEU A 10 10.89 1.98 -8.67
C LEU A 10 10.76 3.29 -9.45
N VAL A 11 11.65 3.49 -10.40
CA VAL A 11 11.61 4.61 -11.34
C VAL A 11 11.23 4.08 -12.70
N SER A 12 10.15 4.60 -13.28
CA SER A 12 9.73 4.26 -14.63
C SER A 12 10.33 5.20 -15.67
N SER A 13 10.77 4.65 -16.80
CA SER A 13 11.18 5.41 -17.96
C SER A 13 9.96 5.91 -18.75
N GLU A 14 10.17 6.85 -19.68
CA GLU A 14 9.11 7.27 -20.61
C GLU A 14 8.54 6.08 -21.40
N LYS A 15 9.39 5.15 -21.79
CA LYS A 15 8.96 3.92 -22.48
C LYS A 15 8.08 3.03 -21.60
N ASP A 16 8.44 2.86 -20.33
CA ASP A 16 7.63 2.10 -19.39
C ASP A 16 6.23 2.70 -19.25
N GLN A 17 6.13 4.02 -19.21
CA GLN A 17 4.86 4.73 -19.11
C GLN A 17 3.93 4.50 -20.31
N THR A 18 4.47 4.14 -21.47
CA THR A 18 3.65 3.81 -22.66
C THR A 18 2.82 2.55 -22.51
N TRP A 19 3.13 1.67 -21.54
CA TRP A 19 2.28 0.52 -21.20
C TRP A 19 0.93 0.90 -20.61
N GLY A 20 0.79 2.13 -20.14
CA GLY A 20 -0.44 2.64 -19.55
C GLY A 20 -0.65 2.29 -18.08
N ILE A 21 0.22 1.50 -17.49
CA ILE A 21 0.31 1.26 -16.05
C ILE A 21 1.78 0.99 -15.68
N THR A 22 2.25 1.63 -14.62
CA THR A 22 3.58 1.43 -14.06
C THR A 22 3.51 1.25 -12.56
N VAL A 23 4.41 0.44 -12.01
CA VAL A 23 4.53 0.21 -10.57
C VAL A 23 5.59 1.14 -10.00
N ASP A 24 5.23 1.92 -8.97
CA ASP A 24 6.13 2.86 -8.32
C ASP A 24 6.82 2.24 -7.11
N THR A 25 6.11 1.40 -6.38
CA THR A 25 6.61 0.78 -5.15
C THR A 25 5.89 -0.55 -4.91
N VAL A 26 6.58 -1.46 -4.28
CA VAL A 26 6.03 -2.71 -3.79
C VAL A 26 6.80 -3.14 -2.55
N GLY A 27 6.11 -3.71 -1.59
CA GLY A 27 6.81 -4.19 -0.40
C GLY A 27 5.90 -4.82 0.63
N SER A 28 6.54 -5.23 1.71
CA SER A 28 5.89 -5.72 2.93
C SER A 28 6.64 -5.25 4.16
N GLU A 29 5.92 -5.08 5.24
CA GLU A 29 6.49 -4.62 6.50
C GLU A 29 5.71 -5.17 7.69
N SER A 30 6.44 -5.58 8.71
CA SER A 30 5.88 -5.93 10.00
C SER A 30 6.11 -4.82 11.00
N VAL A 31 5.04 -4.39 11.63
CA VAL A 31 5.07 -3.43 12.73
C VAL A 31 4.68 -4.18 13.99
N ALA A 32 5.64 -4.29 14.93
CA ALA A 32 5.43 -5.03 16.18
C ALA A 32 4.47 -4.27 17.11
N ALA A 33 3.78 -5.02 17.96
CA ALA A 33 3.06 -4.44 19.09
C ALA A 33 4.00 -3.57 19.94
N GLY A 34 3.50 -2.44 20.43
CA GLY A 34 4.30 -1.51 21.23
C GLY A 34 5.25 -0.63 20.41
N TYR A 35 5.10 -0.55 19.09
CA TYR A 35 5.92 0.30 18.22
C TYR A 35 5.91 1.78 18.68
N GLU A 36 7.02 2.48 18.47
CA GLU A 36 7.14 3.89 18.86
C GLU A 36 6.63 4.85 17.78
N THR A 37 6.98 4.58 16.53
CA THR A 37 6.64 5.43 15.37
C THR A 37 6.10 4.62 14.20
N TYR A 38 5.16 5.21 13.48
CA TYR A 38 4.61 4.67 12.24
C TYR A 38 4.40 5.80 11.22
N PRO A 39 4.78 5.63 9.93
CA PRO A 39 5.61 4.51 9.40
C PRO A 39 7.00 4.48 10.04
N PRO A 40 7.67 3.30 10.03
CA PRO A 40 9.06 3.23 10.47
C PRO A 40 9.95 4.18 9.67
N ARG A 41 10.89 4.86 10.35
CA ARG A 41 11.70 5.90 9.71
C ARG A 41 12.77 5.40 8.75
N VAL A 42 13.10 4.12 8.82
CA VAL A 42 14.17 3.52 8.01
C VAL A 42 13.61 2.93 6.73
N GLY A 43 14.22 3.26 5.59
CA GLY A 43 13.96 2.61 4.30
C GLY A 43 12.83 3.21 3.47
N HIS A 44 12.20 4.30 3.91
CA HIS A 44 11.17 4.99 3.12
C HIS A 44 11.65 6.36 2.63
N PRO A 45 11.46 6.71 1.34
CA PRO A 45 11.68 8.06 0.86
C PRO A 45 10.76 9.06 1.55
N SER A 46 11.20 10.32 1.67
CA SER A 46 10.45 11.37 2.38
C SER A 46 9.02 11.57 1.88
N GLY A 47 8.76 11.37 0.57
CA GLY A 47 7.42 11.47 -0.01
C GLY A 47 6.43 10.39 0.45
N PHE A 48 6.91 9.29 1.04
CA PHE A 48 6.09 8.22 1.59
C PHE A 48 5.93 8.29 3.11
N TYR A 49 6.68 9.17 3.76
CA TYR A 49 6.45 9.49 5.17
C TYR A 49 5.20 10.34 5.33
N PHE A 50 4.50 10.11 6.42
CA PHE A 50 3.42 10.99 6.81
C PHE A 50 3.26 10.97 8.33
N ASP A 51 2.83 12.10 8.87
CA ASP A 51 2.32 12.18 10.23
C ASP A 51 0.88 11.64 10.22
N VAL A 52 0.59 10.64 11.03
CA VAL A 52 -0.73 10.01 11.06
C VAL A 52 -1.83 11.01 11.38
N GLY A 53 -1.56 12.02 12.21
CA GLY A 53 -2.50 13.09 12.52
C GLY A 53 -2.76 14.04 11.35
N LYS A 54 -1.76 14.27 10.51
CA LYS A 54 -1.86 15.14 9.33
C LYS A 54 -2.33 14.39 8.09
N GLY A 55 -2.05 13.07 8.03
CA GLY A 55 -2.30 12.26 6.84
C GLY A 55 -1.40 12.62 5.65
N ARG A 56 -1.79 12.15 4.48
CA ARG A 56 -1.09 12.46 3.23
C ARG A 56 -2.02 12.42 2.03
N VAL A 57 -1.53 12.96 0.92
CA VAL A 57 -2.13 12.84 -0.42
C VAL A 57 -1.06 12.30 -1.35
N LEU A 58 -1.34 11.21 -2.05
CA LEU A 58 -0.45 10.62 -3.05
C LEU A 58 -0.89 10.99 -4.47
N GLU A 59 0.03 10.93 -5.41
CA GLU A 59 -0.24 11.10 -6.84
C GLU A 59 -0.51 9.78 -7.57
N SER A 60 -0.35 8.66 -6.86
CA SER A 60 -0.54 7.30 -7.38
C SER A 60 -1.61 6.54 -6.61
N TYR A 61 -2.07 5.44 -7.20
CA TYR A 61 -2.86 4.44 -6.49
C TYR A 61 -1.95 3.60 -5.61
N GLN A 62 -2.49 3.11 -4.51
CA GLN A 62 -1.80 2.13 -3.68
C GLN A 62 -2.80 1.11 -3.15
N LEU A 63 -2.51 -0.16 -3.31
CA LEU A 63 -3.29 -1.25 -2.77
C LEU A 63 -2.56 -1.84 -1.56
N LEU A 64 -3.09 -1.56 -0.39
CA LEU A 64 -2.60 -2.03 0.91
C LEU A 64 -3.35 -3.31 1.29
N TYR A 65 -2.65 -4.30 1.82
CA TYR A 65 -3.23 -5.54 2.29
C TYR A 65 -2.69 -5.90 3.66
N ILE A 66 -3.57 -6.04 4.65
CA ILE A 66 -3.23 -6.40 6.02
C ILE A 66 -3.40 -7.91 6.20
N THR A 67 -2.37 -8.60 6.67
CA THR A 67 -2.39 -10.06 6.83
C THR A 67 -2.40 -10.52 8.27
N SER A 68 -2.02 -9.66 9.21
CA SER A 68 -2.11 -9.93 10.66
C SER A 68 -2.24 -8.61 11.42
N GLY A 69 -2.80 -8.69 12.61
CA GLY A 69 -3.02 -7.51 13.45
C GLY A 69 -4.24 -6.71 13.04
N ARG A 70 -4.37 -5.51 13.58
CA ARG A 70 -5.46 -4.58 13.29
C ARG A 70 -4.99 -3.13 13.42
N GLY A 71 -5.82 -2.22 12.94
CA GLY A 71 -5.55 -0.80 13.03
C GLY A 71 -6.71 0.06 12.55
N SER A 72 -6.41 1.26 12.15
CA SER A 72 -7.39 2.26 11.75
C SER A 72 -7.03 2.85 10.39
N PHE A 73 -8.06 3.09 9.60
CA PHE A 73 -8.00 3.83 8.35
C PHE A 73 -8.92 5.04 8.42
N TYR A 74 -8.48 6.15 7.83
CA TYR A 74 -9.25 7.39 7.68
C TYR A 74 -9.18 7.83 6.23
N GLY A 75 -10.33 7.96 5.59
CA GLY A 75 -10.46 8.48 4.23
C GLY A 75 -10.71 9.99 4.20
N PRO A 76 -11.13 10.53 3.03
CA PRO A 76 -11.37 11.97 2.85
C PRO A 76 -12.41 12.56 3.81
N ASP A 77 -13.38 11.77 4.26
CA ASP A 77 -14.40 12.17 5.23
C ASP A 77 -13.90 12.24 6.69
N ARG A 78 -12.65 11.85 6.92
CA ARG A 78 -12.01 11.83 8.25
C ARG A 78 -12.64 10.86 9.26
N LYS A 79 -13.55 10.00 8.84
CA LYS A 79 -14.16 9.00 9.70
C LYS A 79 -13.28 7.77 9.84
N ARG A 80 -13.20 7.25 11.05
CA ARG A 80 -12.43 6.05 11.34
C ARG A 80 -13.13 4.80 10.79
N ILE A 81 -12.37 3.98 10.09
CA ILE A 81 -12.76 2.61 9.72
C ILE A 81 -11.74 1.67 10.37
N GLY A 82 -12.20 0.73 11.20
CA GLY A 82 -11.35 -0.32 11.73
C GLY A 82 -10.95 -1.28 10.61
N ILE A 83 -9.66 -1.58 10.49
CA ILE A 83 -9.11 -2.53 9.53
C ILE A 83 -8.25 -3.57 10.23
N GLY A 84 -8.10 -4.73 9.63
CA GLY A 84 -7.31 -5.80 10.21
C GLY A 84 -7.00 -6.90 9.20
N ALA A 85 -6.60 -8.05 9.73
CA ALA A 85 -6.22 -9.20 8.90
C ALA A 85 -7.30 -9.56 7.87
N GLY A 86 -6.91 -9.61 6.61
CA GLY A 86 -7.80 -9.90 5.49
C GLY A 86 -8.43 -8.67 4.82
N ASP A 87 -8.10 -7.47 5.28
CA ASP A 87 -8.61 -6.24 4.67
C ASP A 87 -7.63 -5.68 3.65
N MET A 88 -8.18 -5.22 2.53
CA MET A 88 -7.49 -4.40 1.55
C MET A 88 -7.96 -2.96 1.61
N VAL A 89 -7.03 -2.04 1.42
CA VAL A 89 -7.33 -0.60 1.32
C VAL A 89 -6.81 -0.10 -0.01
N LEU A 90 -7.72 0.44 -0.84
CA LEU A 90 -7.36 1.06 -2.11
C LEU A 90 -7.25 2.57 -1.93
N LEU A 91 -6.03 3.05 -1.90
CA LEU A 91 -5.73 4.48 -1.89
C LEU A 91 -5.75 5.02 -3.32
N ARG A 92 -6.33 6.19 -3.51
CA ARG A 92 -6.48 6.82 -4.83
C ARG A 92 -5.69 8.11 -4.93
N PRO A 93 -5.25 8.48 -6.13
CA PRO A 93 -4.57 9.74 -6.35
C PRO A 93 -5.40 10.95 -5.89
N ASN A 94 -4.71 11.92 -5.32
CA ASN A 94 -5.28 13.22 -4.95
C ASN A 94 -6.39 13.14 -3.88
N ARG A 95 -6.47 12.04 -3.14
CA ARG A 95 -7.39 11.89 -2.00
C ARG A 95 -6.61 11.79 -0.70
N TRP A 96 -7.01 12.57 0.27
CA TRP A 96 -6.43 12.51 1.60
C TRP A 96 -6.73 11.18 2.28
N HIS A 97 -5.73 10.63 2.95
CA HIS A 97 -5.88 9.44 3.79
C HIS A 97 -4.89 9.45 4.95
N SER A 98 -5.20 8.66 5.95
CA SER A 98 -4.28 8.29 7.02
C SER A 98 -4.61 6.87 7.50
N TYR A 99 -3.62 6.15 7.98
CA TYR A 99 -3.81 4.84 8.60
C TYR A 99 -2.66 4.52 9.55
N MET A 100 -2.93 3.66 10.51
CA MET A 100 -1.92 3.17 11.45
C MET A 100 -2.35 1.86 12.09
N PRO A 101 -1.39 0.99 12.45
CA PRO A 101 -1.70 -0.18 13.26
C PRO A 101 -2.05 0.21 14.70
N ASP A 102 -2.86 -0.62 15.37
CA ASP A 102 -3.08 -0.49 16.81
C ASP A 102 -1.78 -0.84 17.55
N ARG A 103 -1.45 -0.07 18.58
CA ARG A 103 -0.24 -0.32 19.37
C ARG A 103 -0.27 -1.65 20.12
N GLU A 104 -1.46 -2.13 20.46
CA GLU A 104 -1.63 -3.40 21.17
C GLU A 104 -1.28 -4.63 20.31
N THR A 105 -1.47 -4.53 18.99
CA THR A 105 -1.31 -5.67 18.08
C THR A 105 -0.19 -5.50 17.08
N GLY A 106 0.13 -4.27 16.69
CA GLY A 106 0.86 -4.04 15.47
C GLY A 106 0.12 -4.60 14.26
N TRP A 107 0.78 -4.77 13.15
CA TRP A 107 0.26 -5.50 11.99
C TRP A 107 1.37 -5.94 11.03
N HIS A 108 1.01 -6.82 10.08
CA HIS A 108 1.82 -7.06 8.89
C HIS A 108 1.07 -6.53 7.68
N GLU A 109 1.75 -5.73 6.86
CA GLU A 109 1.18 -5.10 5.67
C GLU A 109 1.98 -5.45 4.42
N TYR A 110 1.25 -5.58 3.31
CA TYR A 110 1.78 -5.57 1.96
C TYR A 110 1.24 -4.35 1.24
N TRP A 111 1.98 -3.82 0.28
CA TRP A 111 1.49 -2.77 -0.61
C TRP A 111 2.07 -2.88 -2.00
N ILE A 112 1.34 -2.34 -2.97
CA ILE A 112 1.80 -2.05 -4.31
C ILE A 112 1.26 -0.70 -4.74
N GLY A 113 2.14 0.19 -5.18
CA GLY A 113 1.81 1.52 -5.69
C GLY A 113 1.95 1.55 -7.20
N PHE A 114 0.97 2.12 -7.88
CA PHE A 114 0.91 2.11 -9.34
C PHE A 114 0.16 3.33 -9.86
N ARG A 115 0.41 3.67 -11.13
CA ARG A 115 -0.24 4.78 -11.84
C ARG A 115 -0.34 4.51 -13.32
N GLY A 116 -1.16 5.28 -14.00
CA GLY A 116 -1.23 5.29 -15.46
C GLY A 116 -2.63 5.47 -16.01
N PRO A 117 -2.74 5.84 -17.30
CA PRO A 117 -4.04 6.09 -17.95
C PRO A 117 -4.93 4.85 -18.01
N ASN A 118 -4.37 3.65 -18.01
CA ASN A 118 -5.14 2.41 -18.02
C ASN A 118 -5.98 2.27 -16.74
N ILE A 119 -5.37 2.45 -15.56
CA ILE A 119 -6.10 2.37 -14.30
C ILE A 119 -7.05 3.55 -14.12
N ASP A 120 -6.66 4.76 -14.55
CA ASP A 120 -7.51 5.94 -14.51
C ASP A 120 -8.80 5.73 -15.32
N ALA A 121 -8.69 5.11 -16.50
CA ALA A 121 -9.84 4.80 -17.35
C ALA A 121 -10.81 3.81 -16.66
N ARG A 122 -10.30 2.84 -15.92
CA ARG A 122 -11.13 1.89 -15.18
C ARG A 122 -11.96 2.55 -14.09
N PHE A 123 -11.39 3.52 -13.39
CA PHE A 123 -12.14 4.32 -12.41
C PHE A 123 -13.16 5.23 -13.07
N ARG A 124 -12.82 5.89 -14.18
CA ARG A 124 -13.77 6.73 -14.93
C ARG A 124 -14.96 5.95 -15.50
N ASN A 125 -14.78 4.68 -15.81
CA ASN A 125 -15.80 3.81 -16.39
C ASN A 125 -16.48 2.89 -15.35
N ASP A 126 -16.40 3.25 -14.08
CA ASP A 126 -17.08 2.58 -12.96
C ASP A 126 -16.78 1.07 -12.80
N PHE A 127 -15.60 0.62 -13.23
CA PHE A 127 -15.15 -0.75 -12.95
C PHE A 127 -14.91 -1.00 -11.47
N PHE A 128 -14.64 0.05 -10.71
CA PHE A 128 -14.44 0.01 -9.27
C PHE A 128 -15.43 0.95 -8.58
N ASP A 129 -15.95 0.51 -7.45
CA ASP A 129 -16.85 1.32 -6.63
C ASP A 129 -16.10 2.54 -6.04
N ASP A 130 -16.49 3.72 -6.46
CA ASP A 130 -15.88 4.98 -6.06
C ASP A 130 -16.19 5.38 -4.60
N SER A 131 -17.17 4.73 -3.98
CA SER A 131 -17.59 5.00 -2.60
C SER A 131 -16.82 4.21 -1.53
N ARG A 132 -15.97 3.26 -1.94
CA ARG A 132 -15.28 2.35 -1.01
C ARG A 132 -13.78 2.42 -1.17
N GLU A 133 -13.07 2.52 -0.04
CA GLU A 133 -11.64 2.33 0.04
C GLU A 133 -11.27 0.98 0.69
N VAL A 134 -12.11 0.47 1.58
CA VAL A 134 -11.84 -0.76 2.36
C VAL A 134 -12.64 -1.94 1.83
N PHE A 135 -11.95 -3.05 1.57
CA PHE A 135 -12.52 -4.30 1.03
C PHE A 135 -12.15 -5.46 1.94
N ARG A 136 -13.16 -6.23 2.37
CA ARG A 136 -13.01 -7.39 3.27
C ARG A 136 -12.83 -8.65 2.43
N VAL A 137 -11.60 -8.99 2.09
CA VAL A 137 -11.29 -10.12 1.18
C VAL A 137 -10.86 -11.39 1.91
N GLY A 138 -10.52 -11.29 3.20
CA GLY A 138 -9.98 -12.39 3.98
C GLY A 138 -8.48 -12.59 3.80
N VAL A 139 -7.86 -13.34 4.69
CA VAL A 139 -6.46 -13.73 4.58
C VAL A 139 -6.36 -14.92 3.62
N ARG A 140 -5.70 -14.70 2.48
CA ARG A 140 -5.65 -15.67 1.38
C ARG A 140 -4.22 -15.80 0.87
N GLU A 141 -3.72 -17.04 0.84
CA GLU A 141 -2.35 -17.33 0.40
C GLU A 141 -2.11 -16.95 -1.07
N GLU A 142 -3.12 -17.10 -1.92
CA GLU A 142 -3.02 -16.71 -3.33
C GLU A 142 -2.82 -15.20 -3.52
N ILE A 143 -3.31 -14.37 -2.61
CA ILE A 143 -3.10 -12.92 -2.64
C ILE A 143 -1.69 -12.58 -2.16
N THR A 144 -1.26 -13.15 -1.01
CA THR A 144 0.09 -12.92 -0.50
C THR A 144 1.16 -13.42 -1.47
N ALA A 145 0.91 -14.56 -2.14
CA ALA A 145 1.81 -15.08 -3.16
C ALA A 145 2.01 -14.10 -4.34
N LEU A 146 0.96 -13.39 -4.75
CA LEU A 146 1.06 -12.36 -5.79
C LEU A 146 1.91 -11.17 -5.34
N TYR A 147 1.75 -10.70 -4.12
CA TYR A 147 2.60 -9.65 -3.56
C TYR A 147 4.06 -10.11 -3.44
N ASP A 148 4.30 -11.29 -2.91
CA ASP A 148 5.64 -11.86 -2.79
C ASP A 148 6.32 -11.97 -4.16
N LYS A 149 5.59 -12.38 -5.18
CA LYS A 149 6.10 -12.45 -6.55
C LYS A 149 6.40 -11.07 -7.12
N ALA A 150 5.58 -10.09 -6.86
CA ALA A 150 5.84 -8.71 -7.29
C ALA A 150 7.09 -8.14 -6.63
N ILE A 151 7.30 -8.42 -5.35
CA ILE A 151 8.51 -8.02 -4.61
C ILE A 151 9.75 -8.69 -5.23
N GLU A 152 9.70 -10.00 -5.48
CA GLU A 152 10.77 -10.76 -6.12
C GLU A 152 11.15 -10.17 -7.49
N VAL A 153 10.15 -9.89 -8.33
CA VAL A 153 10.37 -9.29 -9.65
C VAL A 153 11.02 -7.91 -9.56
N ALA A 154 10.61 -7.10 -8.57
CA ALA A 154 11.21 -5.78 -8.36
C ALA A 154 12.67 -5.87 -7.88
N GLU A 155 13.01 -6.85 -7.05
CA GLU A 155 14.38 -7.13 -6.62
C GLU A 155 15.26 -7.53 -7.82
N ASP A 156 14.78 -8.44 -8.65
CA ASP A 156 15.51 -8.90 -9.84
C ASP A 156 15.73 -7.76 -10.84
N ALA A 157 14.78 -6.86 -10.99
CA ALA A 157 14.90 -5.70 -11.87
C ALA A 157 16.00 -4.72 -11.42
N GLU A 158 16.28 -4.61 -10.13
CA GLU A 158 17.39 -3.80 -9.62
C GLU A 158 18.76 -4.42 -9.91
N ILE A 159 18.86 -5.74 -9.90
CA ILE A 159 20.10 -6.47 -10.18
C ILE A 159 20.47 -6.41 -11.67
N GLY A 160 19.46 -6.35 -12.54
CA GLY A 160 19.63 -6.29 -13.99
C GLY A 160 19.93 -4.91 -14.57
N ARG A 161 20.04 -3.91 -13.73
CA ARG A 161 20.39 -2.52 -14.10
C ARG A 161 21.83 -2.22 -13.70
#